data_4a12bb0028c5ec07ad12534bf9128ea4
#
_entry.id   4a12bb0028c5ec07ad12534bf9128ea4
#
_cell.length_a   1.000
_cell.length_b   1.000
_cell.length_c   1.000
_cell.angle_alpha   90.00
_cell.angle_beta   90.00
_cell.angle_gamma   90.00
#
_symmetry.space_group_name_H-M   'P 1'
#
loop_
_entity.id
_entity.type
_entity.pdbx_description
1 polymer ?
#
loop_
_entity_poly.entity_id
_entity_poly.type
_entity_poly.pdbx_seq_one_letter_code
_entity_poly.pdbx_strand_id
1 'polypeptide(L)'
;MQKEQGGCAGLLRCGKATNWEGGVRVPAFVHWKNVIKQKKSNELFSALDIVPTFMNIVGHPIENNEDEVLHGVDQTKFIFKEEKVNYCSSCILVCRF
;
A
#
# COMPACT_ATOMS: atom_id res chain seq x y z
N MET A 1 22.38 -18.04 -11.04
CA MET A 1 21.33 -17.19 -11.70
C MET A 1 19.99 -17.81 -11.37
N GLN A 2 19.26 -17.27 -10.39
CA GLN A 2 17.90 -17.76 -10.09
C GLN A 2 17.00 -17.40 -11.27
N LYS A 3 16.36 -18.41 -11.85
CA LYS A 3 15.33 -18.20 -12.87
C LYS A 3 14.24 -17.29 -12.27
N GLU A 4 13.96 -16.16 -12.92
CA GLU A 4 12.85 -15.29 -12.56
C GLU A 4 11.54 -16.08 -12.58
N GLN A 5 11.07 -16.47 -11.40
CA GLN A 5 9.78 -17.10 -11.24
C GLN A 5 8.72 -15.99 -11.09
N GLY A 6 8.11 -15.62 -12.21
CA GLY A 6 6.92 -14.79 -12.23
C GLY A 6 7.16 -13.29 -12.32
N GLY A 7 7.12 -12.75 -13.51
CA GLY A 7 7.15 -11.33 -13.81
C GLY A 7 8.55 -10.72 -13.89
N CYS A 8 8.60 -9.52 -14.42
CA CYS A 8 9.82 -8.73 -14.56
C CYS A 8 9.74 -7.50 -13.65
N ALA A 9 10.69 -7.36 -12.75
CA ALA A 9 10.79 -6.20 -11.86
C ALA A 9 11.41 -4.95 -12.54
N GLY A 10 11.72 -5.04 -13.82
CA GLY A 10 12.34 -3.97 -14.60
C GLY A 10 13.70 -3.57 -14.03
N LEU A 11 13.86 -2.28 -13.73
CA LEU A 11 15.11 -1.73 -13.17
C LEU A 11 15.24 -1.90 -11.64
N LEU A 12 14.25 -2.51 -10.98
CA LEU A 12 14.29 -2.73 -9.53
C LEU A 12 15.25 -3.86 -9.19
N ARG A 13 15.97 -3.70 -8.09
CA ARG A 13 16.94 -4.68 -7.63
C ARG A 13 16.25 -5.98 -7.21
N CYS A 14 16.74 -7.10 -7.71
CA CYS A 14 16.27 -8.45 -7.43
C CYS A 14 14.82 -8.70 -7.86
N GLY A 15 14.23 -9.82 -7.43
CA GLY A 15 12.88 -10.26 -7.77
C GLY A 15 12.21 -10.99 -6.62
N LYS A 16 11.14 -11.72 -6.93
CA LYS A 16 10.35 -12.48 -5.97
C LYS A 16 11.24 -13.31 -5.02
N ALA A 17 10.80 -13.43 -3.78
CA ALA A 17 11.51 -14.11 -2.68
C ALA A 17 12.74 -13.36 -2.15
N THR A 18 12.83 -12.06 -2.37
CA THR A 18 13.86 -11.20 -1.77
C THR A 18 13.23 -10.02 -1.04
N ASN A 19 13.97 -9.43 -0.09
CA ASN A 19 13.54 -8.24 0.64
C ASN A 19 13.87 -6.92 -0.09
N TRP A 20 14.35 -7.00 -1.34
CA TRP A 20 14.62 -5.85 -2.18
C TRP A 20 13.36 -5.33 -2.89
N GLU A 21 13.40 -4.10 -3.35
CA GLU A 21 12.24 -3.48 -4.03
C GLU A 21 11.68 -4.34 -5.17
N GLY A 22 12.51 -5.02 -5.94
CA GLY A 22 12.07 -5.92 -7.00
C GLY A 22 11.32 -7.16 -6.50
N GLY A 23 11.48 -7.52 -5.21
CA GLY A 23 10.78 -8.66 -4.59
C GLY A 23 9.48 -8.27 -3.88
N VAL A 24 9.37 -7.04 -3.39
CA VAL A 24 8.25 -6.63 -2.53
C VAL A 24 7.36 -5.54 -3.14
N ARG A 25 7.89 -4.75 -4.08
CA ARG A 25 7.15 -3.67 -4.71
C ARG A 25 6.21 -4.19 -5.78
N VAL A 26 4.95 -3.78 -5.74
CA VAL A 26 3.95 -4.08 -6.74
C VAL A 26 3.34 -2.79 -7.30
N PRO A 27 2.95 -2.75 -8.58
CA PRO A 27 2.18 -1.64 -9.12
C PRO A 27 0.79 -1.64 -8.49
N ALA A 28 0.32 -0.46 -8.12
CA ALA A 28 -1.02 -0.29 -7.61
C ALA A 28 -1.65 0.98 -8.21
N PHE A 29 -2.95 0.99 -8.35
CA PHE A 29 -3.71 2.16 -8.72
C PHE A 29 -5.07 2.17 -8.03
N VAL A 30 -5.59 3.37 -7.80
CA VAL A 30 -6.95 3.59 -7.30
C VAL A 30 -7.68 4.47 -8.31
N HIS A 31 -8.89 4.04 -8.70
CA HIS A 31 -9.74 4.80 -9.57
C HIS A 31 -11.12 5.02 -8.94
N TRP A 32 -11.50 6.29 -8.83
CA TRP A 32 -12.86 6.66 -8.42
C TRP A 32 -13.26 7.89 -9.23
N LYS A 33 -14.11 7.65 -10.23
CA LYS A 33 -14.53 8.67 -11.18
C LYS A 33 -15.15 9.87 -10.47
N ASN A 34 -14.71 11.08 -10.83
CA ASN A 34 -15.16 12.38 -10.31
C ASN A 34 -14.84 12.63 -8.82
N VAL A 35 -14.18 11.72 -8.12
CA VAL A 35 -13.83 11.86 -6.71
C VAL A 35 -12.32 11.99 -6.53
N ILE A 36 -11.55 11.11 -7.16
CA ILE A 36 -10.09 11.14 -7.08
C ILE A 36 -9.53 11.75 -8.37
N LYS A 37 -8.72 12.81 -8.22
CA LYS A 37 -8.01 13.42 -9.34
C LYS A 37 -6.88 12.52 -9.81
N GLN A 38 -6.62 12.51 -11.11
CA GLN A 38 -5.47 11.80 -11.67
C GLN A 38 -4.17 12.36 -11.10
N LYS A 39 -3.41 11.51 -10.43
CA LYS A 39 -2.10 11.83 -9.88
C LYS A 39 -1.21 10.60 -9.85
N LYS A 40 0.09 10.84 -9.73
CA LYS A 40 1.10 9.80 -9.49
C LYS A 40 1.78 10.09 -8.16
N SER A 41 1.94 9.09 -7.32
CA SER A 41 2.62 9.21 -6.05
C SER A 41 3.74 8.18 -5.92
N ASN A 42 4.77 8.53 -5.16
CA ASN A 42 5.86 7.64 -4.76
C ASN A 42 5.82 7.33 -3.25
N GLU A 43 4.74 7.70 -2.59
CA GLU A 43 4.56 7.39 -1.18
C GLU A 43 4.31 5.89 -0.98
N LEU A 44 4.62 5.43 0.22
CA LEU A 44 4.42 4.04 0.60
C LEU A 44 2.94 3.76 0.85
N PHE A 45 2.48 2.62 0.37
CA PHE A 45 1.16 2.08 0.65
C PHE A 45 1.30 0.56 0.83
N SER A 46 0.71 0.01 1.87
CA SER A 46 0.73 -1.43 2.12
C SER A 46 -0.57 -2.09 1.71
N ALA A 47 -0.52 -3.34 1.29
CA ALA A 47 -1.73 -4.14 1.09
C ALA A 47 -2.56 -4.27 2.38
N LEU A 48 -1.94 -4.18 3.55
CA LEU A 48 -2.62 -4.18 4.85
C LEU A 48 -3.49 -2.94 5.06
N ASP A 49 -3.14 -1.81 4.42
CA ASP A 49 -3.86 -0.55 4.55
C ASP A 49 -5.18 -0.53 3.79
N ILE A 50 -5.40 -1.48 2.89
CA ILE A 50 -6.61 -1.55 2.06
C ILE A 50 -7.85 -1.67 2.95
N VAL A 51 -7.86 -2.60 3.88
CA VAL A 51 -9.02 -2.88 4.72
C VAL A 51 -9.40 -1.67 5.59
N PRO A 52 -8.51 -1.11 6.44
CA PRO A 52 -8.88 0.04 7.27
C PRO A 52 -9.26 1.26 6.44
N THR A 53 -8.62 1.48 5.29
CA THR A 53 -8.95 2.58 4.39
C THR A 53 -10.36 2.45 3.80
N PHE A 54 -10.72 1.29 3.30
CA PHE A 54 -12.07 1.06 2.76
C PHE A 54 -13.14 1.12 3.86
N MET A 55 -12.89 0.57 5.02
CA MET A 55 -13.83 0.64 6.15
C MET A 55 -14.10 2.09 6.57
N ASN A 56 -13.07 2.93 6.60
CA ASN A 56 -13.26 4.35 6.86
C ASN A 56 -14.05 5.06 5.74
N ILE A 57 -13.80 4.72 4.48
CA ILE A 57 -14.53 5.30 3.33
C ILE A 57 -16.02 4.97 3.39
N VAL A 58 -16.40 3.77 3.82
CA VAL A 58 -17.81 3.38 3.94
C VAL A 58 -18.47 3.83 5.26
N GLY A 59 -17.73 4.56 6.10
CA GLY A 59 -18.26 5.13 7.35
C GLY A 59 -18.27 4.18 8.53
N HIS A 60 -17.54 3.08 8.46
CA HIS A 60 -17.37 2.12 9.55
C HIS A 60 -15.88 1.99 9.92
N PRO A 61 -15.28 3.01 10.54
CA PRO A 61 -13.89 2.95 10.95
C PRO A 61 -13.70 1.78 11.92
N ILE A 62 -12.61 1.03 11.72
CA ILE A 62 -12.28 -0.09 12.58
C ILE A 62 -11.67 0.47 13.86
N GLU A 63 -12.32 0.22 14.98
CA GLU A 63 -11.75 0.43 16.30
C GLU A 63 -10.91 -0.79 16.64
N ASN A 64 -9.63 -0.57 16.93
CA ASN A 64 -8.75 -1.64 17.40
C ASN A 64 -9.22 -2.11 18.76
N ASN A 65 -9.83 -3.29 18.83
CA ASN A 65 -10.14 -3.97 20.06
C ASN A 65 -8.93 -4.80 20.49
N GLU A 66 -8.83 -5.10 21.80
CA GLU A 66 -7.70 -5.88 22.33
C GLU A 66 -7.53 -7.27 21.67
N ASP A 67 -8.60 -7.80 21.10
CA ASP A 67 -8.64 -9.13 20.47
C ASP A 67 -8.36 -9.11 18.95
N GLU A 68 -8.47 -7.95 18.28
CA GLU A 68 -8.26 -7.83 16.83
C GLU A 68 -7.38 -6.62 16.51
N VAL A 69 -6.09 -6.85 16.35
CA VAL A 69 -5.14 -5.81 15.94
C VAL A 69 -5.00 -5.82 14.42
N LEU A 70 -5.59 -4.82 13.76
CA LEU A 70 -5.31 -4.56 12.36
C LEU A 70 -3.99 -3.79 12.23
N HIS A 71 -3.02 -4.40 11.58
CA HIS A 71 -1.69 -3.80 11.38
C HIS A 71 -1.66 -2.72 10.30
N GLY A 72 -2.70 -2.60 9.47
CA GLY A 72 -2.81 -1.59 8.42
C GLY A 72 -3.19 -0.22 8.98
N VAL A 73 -2.84 0.82 8.24
CA VAL A 73 -3.13 2.22 8.56
C VAL A 73 -4.15 2.77 7.58
N ASP A 74 -5.11 3.56 8.08
CA ASP A 74 -6.05 4.27 7.21
C ASP A 74 -5.34 5.31 6.36
N GLN A 75 -5.43 5.17 5.05
CA GLN A 75 -4.83 6.01 4.03
C GLN A 75 -5.81 6.99 3.37
N THR A 76 -7.00 7.16 3.93
CA THR A 76 -8.05 8.03 3.37
C THR A 76 -7.54 9.46 3.15
N LYS A 77 -6.80 10.01 4.12
CA LYS A 77 -6.22 11.36 4.01
C LYS A 77 -5.20 11.46 2.86
N PHE A 78 -4.38 10.43 2.68
CA PHE A 78 -3.43 10.38 1.57
C PHE A 78 -4.14 10.29 0.22
N ILE A 79 -5.17 9.45 0.10
CA ILE A 79 -5.90 9.25 -1.16
C ILE A 79 -6.65 10.53 -1.58
N PHE A 80 -7.34 11.20 -0.66
CA PHE A 80 -8.20 12.35 -0.97
C PHE A 80 -7.54 13.71 -0.77
N LYS A 81 -6.65 13.87 0.24
CA LYS A 81 -6.08 15.16 0.64
C LYS A 81 -4.59 15.32 0.41
N GLU A 82 -3.90 14.27 -0.05
CA GLU A 82 -2.44 14.25 -0.26
C GLU A 82 -1.62 14.45 1.04
N GLU A 83 -2.20 14.24 2.18
CA GLU A 83 -1.49 14.28 3.45
C GLU A 83 -0.69 13.00 3.64
N LYS A 84 0.58 13.14 4.05
CA LYS A 84 1.43 11.99 4.34
C LYS A 84 0.98 11.29 5.61
N VAL A 85 0.94 9.97 5.56
CA VAL A 85 0.65 9.14 6.72
C VAL A 85 1.96 8.57 7.25
N ASN A 86 2.20 8.70 8.56
CA ASN A 86 3.40 8.16 9.20
C ASN A 86 3.24 6.65 9.41
N TYR A 87 4.14 5.88 8.81
CA TYR A 87 4.23 4.44 9.03
C TYR A 87 5.10 4.11 10.24
N CYS A 88 4.67 3.14 11.01
CA CYS A 88 5.57 2.46 11.92
C CYS A 88 6.54 1.60 11.10
N SER A 89 7.83 1.71 11.40
CA SER A 89 8.93 1.12 10.63
C SER A 89 8.96 -0.41 10.55
N SER A 90 7.97 -1.09 11.13
CA SER A 90 7.96 -2.56 11.25
C SER A 90 7.11 -3.30 10.20
N CYS A 91 6.35 -2.62 9.35
CA CYS A 91 5.45 -3.24 8.38
C CYS A 91 5.74 -2.72 6.98
N ILE A 92 6.63 -3.38 6.25
CA ILE A 92 6.99 -2.98 4.88
C ILE A 92 6.50 -4.03 3.89
N LEU A 93 5.32 -3.82 3.34
CA LEU A 93 4.95 -4.28 2.00
C LEU A 93 4.73 -3.01 1.18
N VAL A 94 5.64 -2.73 0.26
CA VAL A 94 5.68 -1.45 -0.47
C VAL A 94 4.88 -1.55 -1.74
N CYS A 95 3.72 -0.89 -1.79
CA CYS A 95 3.12 -0.46 -3.04
C CYS A 95 3.52 1.01 -3.27
N ARG A 96 3.98 1.36 -4.47
CA ARG A 96 4.11 2.77 -4.89
C ARG A 96 3.07 3.06 -5.96
N PHE A 97 2.27 4.07 -5.72
CA PHE A 97 1.31 4.59 -6.69
C PHE A 97 1.97 5.53 -7.68
#